data_81b53aa5dcc91ecaccd58124808853d3
#
_entry.id   81b53aa5dcc91ecaccd58124808853d3
#
_cell.length_a   1.000
_cell.length_b   1.000
_cell.length_c   1.000
_cell.angle_alpha   90.00
_cell.angle_beta   90.00
_cell.angle_gamma   90.00
#
_symmetry.space_group_name_H-M   'P 1'
#
loop_
_entity.id
_entity.type
_entity.pdbx_description
1 polymer ?
#
loop_
_entity_poly.entity_id
_entity_poly.type
_entity_poly.pdbx_seq_one_letter_code
_entity_poly.pdbx_strand_id
1 'polypeptide(L)'
;MPPAVLSAPAVAKKGRLPALTGLRAFAALNIVFFHFSNPKWFGPFAPIVDNGYTSVSFFLLMSGYILAYNYSDRAKSGELRAPTFWVARLSRLYPVYFFALIVSLGMLVQEWHVRTHMQFAAGVVMTPLLLQGWSPSLATFWNTPAWTMCTEAFFYLIFPMVVRWRRPKHLGGLTVNLFLLWLLGMVLPVLYLWLHPDGVLHPDRYTDGFWMRALKFTPPPHLPSFLFGIVLADVDAKLARDGYKRLLLGLGGVAGLYTILYFGDHMPYPMMHDGLLMPLFALAILGLAGRNLISRFFGFAPFVALGQASYCLYILHFNLWNLIHSSGLLEKTGLIQLDPWISYLLLITGAVLTMVLIERPAQRWIRSINQ
;
A
#
# COMPACT_ATOMS: atom_id res chain seq x y z
N MET A 1 46.57 29.52 2.99
CA MET A 1 45.49 28.85 3.73
C MET A 1 44.44 28.41 2.70
N PRO A 2 44.11 27.12 2.56
CA PRO A 2 43.00 26.70 1.73
C PRO A 2 41.70 27.16 2.38
N PRO A 3 40.68 27.56 1.60
CA PRO A 3 39.40 28.00 2.15
C PRO A 3 38.70 26.83 2.89
N ALA A 4 38.24 27.11 4.11
CA ALA A 4 37.48 26.17 4.92
C ALA A 4 36.23 25.76 4.11
N VAL A 5 36.16 24.48 3.75
CA VAL A 5 34.94 23.86 3.19
C VAL A 5 33.91 23.89 4.30
N LEU A 6 33.02 24.87 4.28
CA LEU A 6 31.83 24.89 5.14
C LEU A 6 31.03 23.63 4.80
N SER A 7 31.09 22.63 5.66
CA SER A 7 30.24 21.46 5.58
C SER A 7 28.77 21.93 5.65
N ALA A 8 27.98 21.64 4.60
CA ALA A 8 26.57 21.96 4.61
C ALA A 8 25.92 21.36 5.87
N PRO A 9 25.03 22.09 6.56
CA PRO A 9 24.40 21.59 7.77
C PRO A 9 23.65 20.31 7.46
N ALA A 10 23.91 19.27 8.25
CA ALA A 10 23.24 17.96 8.10
C ALA A 10 21.71 18.14 8.10
N VAL A 11 21.04 17.60 7.06
CA VAL A 11 19.57 17.71 6.93
C VAL A 11 18.90 17.12 8.17
N ALA A 12 18.18 17.93 8.93
CA ALA A 12 17.51 17.53 10.15
C ALA A 12 16.51 16.37 9.88
N LYS A 13 16.60 15.33 10.70
CA LYS A 13 15.71 14.16 10.58
C LYS A 13 14.27 14.56 10.91
N LYS A 14 13.34 14.39 9.97
CA LYS A 14 11.92 14.69 10.18
C LYS A 14 11.32 13.83 11.29
N GLY A 15 10.36 14.40 12.04
CA GLY A 15 9.66 13.71 13.11
C GLY A 15 8.89 12.49 12.61
N ARG A 16 8.69 11.51 13.49
CA ARG A 16 7.85 10.34 13.18
C ARG A 16 6.38 10.76 13.06
N LEU A 17 5.62 10.07 12.23
CA LEU A 17 4.19 10.22 12.04
C LEU A 17 3.46 8.97 12.58
N PRO A 18 3.35 8.81 13.93
CA PRO A 18 2.82 7.60 14.54
C PRO A 18 1.36 7.33 14.15
N ALA A 19 0.55 8.37 13.99
CA ALA A 19 -0.85 8.22 13.58
C ALA A 19 -1.00 7.60 12.18
N LEU A 20 -0.15 7.96 11.23
CA LEU A 20 -0.16 7.33 9.91
C LEU A 20 0.33 5.88 9.97
N THR A 21 1.24 5.56 10.89
CA THR A 21 1.64 4.17 11.12
C THR A 21 0.47 3.37 11.70
N GLY A 22 -0.26 3.91 12.67
CA GLY A 22 -1.46 3.26 13.22
C GLY A 22 -2.57 3.11 12.18
N LEU A 23 -2.81 4.10 11.33
CA LEU A 23 -3.79 3.99 10.25
C LEU A 23 -3.49 2.82 9.30
N ARG A 24 -2.20 2.54 9.05
CA ARG A 24 -1.79 1.37 8.26
C ARG A 24 -2.24 0.04 8.89
N ALA A 25 -2.33 -0.06 10.22
CA ALA A 25 -2.88 -1.24 10.87
C ALA A 25 -4.34 -1.46 10.48
N PHE A 26 -5.15 -0.41 10.55
CA PHE A 26 -6.57 -0.49 10.17
C PHE A 26 -6.74 -0.82 8.69
N ALA A 27 -5.97 -0.21 7.81
CA ALA A 27 -6.01 -0.50 6.38
C ALA A 27 -5.61 -1.97 6.07
N ALA A 28 -4.57 -2.51 6.74
CA ALA A 28 -4.16 -3.89 6.56
C ALA A 28 -5.19 -4.89 7.11
N LEU A 29 -5.76 -4.60 8.27
CA LEU A 29 -6.86 -5.41 8.83
C LEU A 29 -8.10 -5.38 7.96
N ASN A 30 -8.44 -4.20 7.39
CA ASN A 30 -9.57 -4.09 6.48
C ASN A 30 -9.41 -4.97 5.24
N ILE A 31 -8.20 -5.11 4.69
CA ILE A 31 -7.91 -6.05 3.60
C ILE A 31 -8.12 -7.50 4.05
N VAL A 32 -7.68 -7.88 5.24
CA VAL A 32 -7.89 -9.22 5.79
C VAL A 32 -9.39 -9.51 5.96
N PHE A 33 -10.12 -8.59 6.54
CA PHE A 33 -11.57 -8.73 6.72
C PHE A 33 -12.31 -8.78 5.39
N PHE A 34 -11.93 -7.97 4.41
CA PHE A 34 -12.48 -8.01 3.06
C PHE A 34 -12.36 -9.40 2.42
N HIS A 35 -11.24 -10.08 2.61
CA HIS A 35 -11.01 -11.37 1.98
C HIS A 35 -11.63 -12.55 2.72
N PHE A 36 -11.78 -12.46 4.05
CA PHE A 36 -12.08 -13.64 4.87
C PHE A 36 -13.26 -13.45 5.83
N SER A 37 -13.98 -12.32 5.78
CA SER A 37 -15.13 -12.08 6.65
C SER A 37 -16.44 -11.96 5.86
N ASN A 38 -17.54 -12.19 6.55
CA ASN A 38 -18.81 -11.70 6.08
C ASN A 38 -18.97 -10.22 6.51
N PRO A 39 -19.08 -9.25 5.57
CA PRO A 39 -19.20 -7.85 5.93
C PRO A 39 -20.33 -7.54 6.92
N LYS A 40 -21.43 -8.29 6.87
CA LYS A 40 -22.58 -8.13 7.77
C LYS A 40 -22.24 -8.23 9.26
N TRP A 41 -21.15 -8.90 9.62
CA TRP A 41 -20.70 -9.00 11.02
C TRP A 41 -20.25 -7.64 11.61
N PHE A 42 -19.95 -6.68 10.76
CA PHE A 42 -19.41 -5.37 11.17
C PHE A 42 -20.50 -4.29 11.29
N GLY A 43 -21.78 -4.64 11.14
CA GLY A 43 -22.91 -3.70 11.33
C GLY A 43 -22.74 -2.43 10.48
N PRO A 44 -22.74 -1.22 11.07
CA PRO A 44 -22.58 0.04 10.34
C PRO A 44 -21.26 0.16 9.55
N PHE A 45 -20.24 -0.62 9.90
CA PHE A 45 -18.95 -0.63 9.23
C PHE A 45 -18.87 -1.66 8.09
N ALA A 46 -19.95 -2.42 7.84
CA ALA A 46 -20.02 -3.39 6.74
C ALA A 46 -19.57 -2.82 5.38
N PRO A 47 -19.98 -1.60 4.96
CA PRO A 47 -19.55 -1.03 3.69
C PRO A 47 -18.04 -0.77 3.61
N ILE A 48 -17.37 -0.46 4.73
CA ILE A 48 -15.92 -0.30 4.77
C ILE A 48 -15.23 -1.63 4.52
N VAL A 49 -15.73 -2.71 5.14
CA VAL A 49 -15.17 -4.05 4.98
C VAL A 49 -15.43 -4.58 3.57
N ASP A 50 -16.62 -4.39 3.03
CA ASP A 50 -17.00 -4.86 1.69
C ASP A 50 -16.19 -4.18 0.57
N ASN A 51 -15.73 -2.95 0.81
CA ASN A 51 -14.85 -2.19 -0.06
C ASN A 51 -13.39 -2.18 0.41
N GLY A 52 -12.96 -3.19 1.17
CA GLY A 52 -11.62 -3.26 1.78
C GLY A 52 -10.47 -3.27 0.78
N TYR A 53 -10.71 -3.67 -0.48
CA TYR A 53 -9.73 -3.58 -1.58
C TYR A 53 -9.22 -2.15 -1.80
N THR A 54 -10.03 -1.11 -1.50
CA THR A 54 -9.63 0.30 -1.62
C THR A 54 -8.48 0.68 -0.69
N SER A 55 -8.25 -0.09 0.36
CA SER A 55 -7.10 0.08 1.26
C SER A 55 -5.76 -0.11 0.55
N VAL A 56 -5.72 -0.84 -0.57
CA VAL A 56 -4.51 -0.99 -1.39
C VAL A 56 -4.15 0.33 -2.05
N SER A 57 -5.13 1.01 -2.67
CA SER A 57 -4.92 2.33 -3.30
C SER A 57 -4.46 3.37 -2.27
N PHE A 58 -4.98 3.31 -1.04
CA PHE A 58 -4.47 4.10 0.09
C PHE A 58 -2.99 3.81 0.37
N PHE A 59 -2.54 2.54 0.41
CA PHE A 59 -1.14 2.20 0.64
C PHE A 59 -0.23 2.73 -0.47
N LEU A 60 -0.65 2.63 -1.74
CA LEU A 60 0.14 3.09 -2.88
C LEU A 60 0.31 4.62 -2.86
N LEU A 61 -0.76 5.38 -2.56
CA LEU A 61 -0.70 6.83 -2.37
C LEU A 61 0.19 7.19 -1.18
N MET A 62 0.01 6.50 -0.05
CA MET A 62 0.78 6.74 1.17
C MET A 62 2.26 6.40 0.99
N SER A 63 2.63 5.45 0.12
CA SER A 63 4.01 5.16 -0.24
C SER A 63 4.69 6.39 -0.84
N GLY A 64 4.06 7.06 -1.80
CA GLY A 64 4.54 8.33 -2.37
C GLY A 64 4.72 9.42 -1.31
N TYR A 65 3.70 9.60 -0.45
CA TYR A 65 3.73 10.59 0.62
C TYR A 65 4.88 10.34 1.62
N ILE A 66 5.01 9.13 2.13
CA ILE A 66 6.05 8.78 3.13
C ILE A 66 7.45 8.87 2.54
N LEU A 67 7.64 8.46 1.29
CA LEU A 67 8.93 8.59 0.62
C LEU A 67 9.31 10.07 0.44
N ALA A 68 8.40 10.89 -0.07
CA ALA A 68 8.65 12.31 -0.23
C ALA A 68 8.86 13.01 1.13
N TYR A 69 8.05 12.69 2.13
CA TYR A 69 8.22 13.20 3.50
C TYR A 69 9.63 12.95 4.04
N ASN A 70 10.20 11.76 3.82
CA ASN A 70 11.49 11.40 4.38
C ASN A 70 12.70 11.80 3.51
N TYR A 71 12.52 11.93 2.18
CA TYR A 71 13.66 12.06 1.26
C TYR A 71 13.67 13.35 0.43
N SER A 72 12.58 14.15 0.37
CA SER A 72 12.55 15.36 -0.47
C SER A 72 13.65 16.37 -0.12
N ASP A 73 13.96 16.57 1.16
CA ASP A 73 14.97 17.52 1.55
C ASP A 73 16.38 17.05 1.17
N ARG A 74 16.65 15.74 1.32
CA ARG A 74 17.90 15.12 0.85
C ARG A 74 18.04 15.14 -0.67
N ALA A 75 16.89 15.06 -1.39
CA ALA A 75 16.90 15.18 -2.85
C ALA A 75 17.21 16.61 -3.28
N LYS A 76 16.66 17.61 -2.57
CA LYS A 76 16.92 19.04 -2.82
C LYS A 76 18.37 19.46 -2.49
N SER A 77 18.97 18.89 -1.45
CA SER A 77 20.38 19.13 -1.08
C SER A 77 21.39 18.35 -1.93
N GLY A 78 20.94 17.47 -2.82
CA GLY A 78 21.82 16.62 -3.62
C GLY A 78 22.36 15.39 -2.89
N GLU A 79 22.01 15.19 -1.62
CA GLU A 79 22.47 14.07 -0.77
C GLU A 79 21.78 12.74 -1.07
N LEU A 80 20.69 12.73 -1.85
CA LEU A 80 19.99 11.52 -2.21
C LEU A 80 20.77 10.74 -3.29
N ARG A 81 21.46 9.69 -2.87
CA ARG A 81 22.11 8.73 -3.79
C ARG A 81 21.12 7.59 -4.12
N ALA A 82 20.85 7.39 -5.41
CA ALA A 82 19.87 6.39 -5.86
C ALA A 82 20.25 4.95 -5.44
N PRO A 83 21.51 4.47 -5.58
CA PRO A 83 21.86 3.12 -5.13
C PRO A 83 21.62 2.91 -3.63
N THR A 84 22.04 3.86 -2.79
CA THR A 84 21.83 3.78 -1.34
C THR A 84 20.32 3.76 -0.98
N PHE A 85 19.52 4.53 -1.71
CA PHE A 85 18.06 4.52 -1.55
C PHE A 85 17.48 3.16 -1.94
N TRP A 86 17.87 2.61 -3.10
CA TRP A 86 17.34 1.32 -3.57
C TRP A 86 17.69 0.17 -2.63
N VAL A 87 18.94 0.09 -2.20
CA VAL A 87 19.36 -0.91 -1.19
C VAL A 87 18.53 -0.78 0.08
N ALA A 88 18.32 0.45 0.58
CA ALA A 88 17.52 0.67 1.78
C ALA A 88 16.03 0.31 1.60
N ARG A 89 15.48 0.38 0.39
CA ARG A 89 14.10 -0.03 0.10
C ARG A 89 13.98 -1.52 -0.12
N LEU A 90 14.86 -2.11 -0.93
CA LEU A 90 14.88 -3.55 -1.18
C LEU A 90 15.17 -4.34 0.10
N SER A 91 16.07 -3.86 0.96
CA SER A 91 16.33 -4.49 2.26
C SER A 91 15.09 -4.57 3.16
N ARG A 92 14.13 -3.68 2.97
CA ARG A 92 12.86 -3.69 3.71
C ARG A 92 11.82 -4.61 3.08
N LEU A 93 11.76 -4.63 1.74
CA LEU A 93 10.72 -5.32 1.01
C LEU A 93 11.07 -6.80 0.76
N TYR A 94 12.25 -7.05 0.20
CA TYR A 94 12.59 -8.34 -0.41
C TYR A 94 12.69 -9.51 0.58
N PRO A 95 13.27 -9.39 1.80
CA PRO A 95 13.39 -10.53 2.72
C PRO A 95 12.04 -11.13 3.12
N VAL A 96 11.06 -10.30 3.45
CA VAL A 96 9.71 -10.77 3.80
C VAL A 96 8.96 -11.26 2.57
N TYR A 97 9.13 -10.59 1.43
CA TYR A 97 8.58 -11.03 0.15
C TYR A 97 9.04 -12.44 -0.21
N PHE A 98 10.35 -12.69 -0.15
CA PHE A 98 10.93 -14.00 -0.44
C PHE A 98 10.45 -15.07 0.56
N PHE A 99 10.38 -14.73 1.84
CA PHE A 99 9.79 -15.61 2.85
C PHE A 99 8.33 -15.94 2.53
N ALA A 100 7.54 -14.96 2.11
CA ALA A 100 6.15 -15.19 1.71
C ALA A 100 6.03 -16.15 0.53
N LEU A 101 6.94 -16.11 -0.45
CA LEU A 101 6.98 -17.07 -1.55
C LEU A 101 7.26 -18.49 -1.04
N ILE A 102 8.15 -18.65 -0.05
CA ILE A 102 8.41 -19.97 0.56
C ILE A 102 7.16 -20.49 1.28
N VAL A 103 6.49 -19.65 2.08
CA VAL A 103 5.26 -20.02 2.77
C VAL A 103 4.13 -20.37 1.79
N SER A 104 4.14 -19.80 0.60
CA SER A 104 3.12 -20.02 -0.45
C SER A 104 3.47 -21.12 -1.46
N LEU A 105 4.42 -21.99 -1.19
CA LEU A 105 4.79 -23.09 -2.12
C LEU A 105 3.59 -24.00 -2.48
N GLY A 106 2.65 -24.21 -1.55
CA GLY A 106 1.42 -24.95 -1.83
C GLY A 106 0.56 -24.28 -2.92
N MET A 107 0.51 -22.96 -2.95
CA MET A 107 -0.19 -22.20 -4.00
C MET A 107 0.54 -22.31 -5.36
N LEU A 108 1.87 -22.38 -5.35
CA LEU A 108 2.65 -22.62 -6.58
C LEU A 108 2.31 -23.97 -7.21
N VAL A 109 2.07 -25.01 -6.39
CA VAL A 109 1.63 -26.32 -6.88
C VAL A 109 0.25 -26.22 -7.54
N GLN A 110 -0.65 -25.41 -7.00
CA GLN A 110 -1.97 -25.16 -7.64
C GLN A 110 -1.82 -24.48 -9.00
N GLU A 111 -0.92 -23.49 -9.12
CA GLU A 111 -0.65 -22.79 -10.38
C GLU A 111 -0.14 -23.78 -11.47
N TRP A 112 0.63 -24.81 -11.11
CA TRP A 112 1.08 -25.85 -12.04
C TRP A 112 -0.08 -26.59 -12.73
N HIS A 113 -1.19 -26.80 -12.01
CA HIS A 113 -2.35 -27.52 -12.54
C HIS A 113 -3.29 -26.66 -13.38
N VAL A 114 -3.24 -25.33 -13.25
CA VAL A 114 -4.19 -24.43 -13.93
C VAL A 114 -3.56 -23.60 -15.04
N ARG A 115 -2.20 -23.53 -15.13
CA ARG A 115 -1.48 -22.75 -16.14
C ARG A 115 -0.93 -23.64 -17.26
N THR A 116 -0.72 -23.04 -18.44
CA THR A 116 0.11 -23.67 -19.45
C THR A 116 1.56 -23.76 -18.97
N HIS A 117 2.34 -24.71 -19.48
CA HIS A 117 3.76 -24.86 -19.11
C HIS A 117 4.57 -23.58 -19.31
N MET A 118 4.28 -22.85 -20.42
CA MET A 118 4.95 -21.56 -20.69
C MET A 118 4.57 -20.49 -19.67
N GLN A 119 3.28 -20.34 -19.32
CA GLN A 119 2.83 -19.39 -18.31
C GLN A 119 3.40 -19.73 -16.94
N PHE A 120 3.44 -21.01 -16.58
CA PHE A 120 4.02 -21.46 -15.32
C PHE A 120 5.51 -21.14 -15.24
N ALA A 121 6.29 -21.50 -16.28
CA ALA A 121 7.72 -21.21 -16.33
C ALA A 121 7.99 -19.69 -16.25
N ALA A 122 7.23 -18.89 -17.01
CA ALA A 122 7.33 -17.43 -16.94
C ALA A 122 7.00 -16.90 -15.54
N GLY A 123 5.93 -17.39 -14.90
CA GLY A 123 5.52 -17.01 -13.54
C GLY A 123 6.58 -17.34 -12.49
N VAL A 124 7.19 -18.54 -12.56
CA VAL A 124 8.26 -18.95 -11.64
C VAL A 124 9.50 -18.05 -11.75
N VAL A 125 9.83 -17.57 -12.94
CA VAL A 125 10.98 -16.67 -13.15
C VAL A 125 10.61 -15.22 -12.78
N MET A 126 9.45 -14.73 -13.22
CA MET A 126 9.07 -13.33 -13.04
C MET A 126 8.74 -13.00 -11.60
N THR A 127 8.13 -13.92 -10.84
CA THR A 127 7.67 -13.65 -9.47
C THR A 127 8.83 -13.33 -8.52
N PRO A 128 9.90 -14.13 -8.39
CA PRO A 128 11.02 -13.76 -7.54
C PRO A 128 11.71 -12.45 -7.96
N LEU A 129 11.63 -12.09 -9.23
CA LEU A 129 12.20 -10.86 -9.76
C LEU A 129 11.29 -9.63 -9.63
N LEU A 130 10.11 -9.77 -9.02
CA LEU A 130 9.11 -8.69 -8.90
C LEU A 130 8.64 -8.16 -10.27
N LEU A 131 8.49 -9.03 -11.24
CA LEU A 131 8.10 -8.70 -12.63
C LEU A 131 6.71 -9.23 -13.01
N GLN A 132 6.13 -10.18 -12.26
CA GLN A 132 4.84 -10.80 -12.60
C GLN A 132 3.68 -9.78 -12.69
N GLY A 133 3.72 -8.68 -11.92
CA GLY A 133 2.73 -7.61 -11.98
C GLY A 133 2.70 -6.85 -13.31
N TRP A 134 3.71 -7.00 -14.18
CA TRP A 134 3.71 -6.41 -15.52
C TRP A 134 2.93 -7.24 -16.55
N SER A 135 2.53 -8.45 -16.19
CA SER A 135 1.67 -9.31 -17.00
C SER A 135 0.30 -9.43 -16.34
N PRO A 136 -0.79 -8.91 -16.95
CA PRO A 136 -2.14 -9.03 -16.40
C PRO A 136 -2.52 -10.46 -16.04
N SER A 137 -2.14 -11.44 -16.87
CA SER A 137 -2.43 -12.86 -16.65
C SER A 137 -1.62 -13.47 -15.51
N LEU A 138 -0.40 -12.98 -15.21
CA LEU A 138 0.48 -13.53 -14.18
C LEU A 138 0.54 -12.69 -12.91
N ALA A 139 -0.13 -11.55 -12.86
CA ALA A 139 0.01 -10.58 -11.77
C ALA A 139 -0.24 -11.18 -10.38
N THR A 140 -1.16 -12.12 -10.27
CA THR A 140 -1.52 -12.80 -9.01
C THR A 140 -0.88 -14.19 -8.86
N PHE A 141 0.07 -14.54 -9.75
CA PHE A 141 0.74 -15.83 -9.76
C PHE A 141 1.49 -16.08 -8.45
N TRP A 142 1.42 -17.29 -7.93
CA TRP A 142 2.10 -17.84 -6.75
C TRP A 142 1.64 -17.20 -5.42
N ASN A 143 1.69 -15.90 -5.27
CA ASN A 143 1.25 -15.17 -4.09
C ASN A 143 0.33 -14.02 -4.51
N THR A 144 -0.97 -14.18 -4.31
CA THR A 144 -2.00 -13.25 -4.81
C THR A 144 -1.72 -11.77 -4.51
N PRO A 145 -1.40 -11.32 -3.28
CA PRO A 145 -1.13 -9.90 -3.02
C PRO A 145 0.21 -9.37 -3.57
N ALA A 146 1.06 -10.25 -4.13
CA ALA A 146 2.42 -9.91 -4.54
C ALA A 146 2.52 -8.93 -5.72
N TRP A 147 1.45 -8.73 -6.50
CA TRP A 147 1.42 -7.72 -7.55
C TRP A 147 1.71 -6.31 -7.04
N THR A 148 1.29 -5.97 -5.81
CA THR A 148 1.59 -4.67 -5.21
C THR A 148 3.06 -4.50 -4.90
N MET A 149 3.80 -5.58 -4.66
CA MET A 149 5.24 -5.53 -4.47
C MET A 149 5.97 -5.19 -5.76
N CYS A 150 5.45 -5.66 -6.92
CA CYS A 150 5.94 -5.23 -8.24
C CYS A 150 5.71 -3.73 -8.44
N THR A 151 4.52 -3.25 -8.09
CA THR A 151 4.16 -1.83 -8.16
C THR A 151 5.04 -1.00 -7.23
N GLU A 152 5.26 -1.44 -5.99
CA GLU A 152 6.17 -0.76 -5.05
C GLU A 152 7.63 -0.77 -5.53
N ALA A 153 8.11 -1.88 -6.08
CA ALA A 153 9.46 -1.97 -6.65
C ALA A 153 9.64 -0.99 -7.82
N PHE A 154 8.65 -0.87 -8.70
CA PHE A 154 8.62 0.13 -9.76
C PHE A 154 8.65 1.56 -9.19
N PHE A 155 7.84 1.86 -8.18
CA PHE A 155 7.84 3.17 -7.52
C PHE A 155 9.20 3.49 -6.89
N TYR A 156 9.84 2.51 -6.26
CA TYR A 156 11.18 2.70 -5.70
C TYR A 156 12.23 2.94 -6.79
N LEU A 157 12.10 2.26 -7.93
CA LEU A 157 13.01 2.45 -9.07
C LEU A 157 12.97 3.90 -9.57
N ILE A 158 11.77 4.44 -9.79
CA ILE A 158 11.60 5.78 -10.37
C ILE A 158 11.69 6.92 -9.34
N PHE A 159 11.50 6.66 -8.04
CA PHE A 159 11.42 7.68 -7.00
C PHE A 159 12.59 8.67 -7.00
N PRO A 160 13.89 8.26 -7.10
CA PRO A 160 15.01 9.21 -7.10
C PRO A 160 14.97 10.21 -8.26
N MET A 161 14.28 9.88 -9.35
CA MET A 161 14.07 10.76 -10.51
C MET A 161 12.90 11.70 -10.26
N VAL A 162 11.73 11.15 -9.91
CA VAL A 162 10.48 11.93 -9.77
C VAL A 162 10.49 12.87 -8.57
N VAL A 163 11.18 12.53 -7.49
CA VAL A 163 11.30 13.41 -6.30
C VAL A 163 12.07 14.70 -6.60
N ARG A 164 12.95 14.68 -7.62
CA ARG A 164 13.70 15.86 -8.10
C ARG A 164 12.91 16.73 -9.08
N TRP A 165 11.76 16.29 -9.52
CA TRP A 165 10.90 17.07 -10.41
C TRP A 165 10.54 18.40 -9.76
N ARG A 166 10.66 19.49 -10.54
CA ARG A 166 10.36 20.85 -10.07
C ARG A 166 8.84 21.00 -9.91
N ARG A 167 8.41 21.18 -8.67
CA ARG A 167 7.02 21.43 -8.30
C ARG A 167 6.82 22.88 -7.89
N PRO A 168 5.59 23.43 -8.04
CA PRO A 168 5.26 24.78 -7.58
C PRO A 168 5.61 24.97 -6.10
N LYS A 169 6.09 26.19 -5.75
CA LYS A 169 6.44 26.52 -4.36
C LYS A 169 5.25 27.07 -3.56
N HIS A 170 4.19 27.52 -4.22
CA HIS A 170 2.99 28.08 -3.58
C HIS A 170 1.87 27.04 -3.50
N LEU A 171 1.00 27.18 -2.47
CA LEU A 171 -0.04 26.19 -2.17
C LEU A 171 -1.02 26.01 -3.34
N GLY A 172 -1.47 27.09 -3.98
CA GLY A 172 -2.39 27.03 -5.11
C GLY A 172 -1.85 26.17 -6.27
N GLY A 173 -0.57 26.33 -6.65
CA GLY A 173 0.02 25.51 -7.71
C GLY A 173 0.16 24.03 -7.30
N LEU A 174 0.43 23.74 -6.03
CA LEU A 174 0.43 22.36 -5.52
C LEU A 174 -0.98 21.74 -5.56
N THR A 175 -2.01 22.52 -5.22
CA THR A 175 -3.41 22.06 -5.30
C THR A 175 -3.80 21.77 -6.76
N VAL A 176 -3.40 22.63 -7.71
CA VAL A 176 -3.61 22.35 -9.15
C VAL A 176 -2.91 21.06 -9.58
N ASN A 177 -1.67 20.83 -9.15
CA ASN A 177 -0.97 19.58 -9.45
C ASN A 177 -1.69 18.35 -8.87
N LEU A 178 -2.20 18.46 -7.63
CA LEU A 178 -2.99 17.37 -7.04
C LEU A 178 -4.26 17.11 -7.85
N PHE A 179 -4.95 18.17 -8.27
CA PHE A 179 -6.16 18.04 -9.10
C PHE A 179 -5.86 17.39 -10.45
N LEU A 180 -4.78 17.80 -11.13
CA LEU A 180 -4.38 17.21 -12.42
C LEU A 180 -3.96 15.73 -12.27
N LEU A 181 -3.26 15.38 -11.20
CA LEU A 181 -2.89 14.00 -10.91
C LEU A 181 -4.10 13.14 -10.55
N TRP A 182 -5.07 13.71 -9.85
CA TRP A 182 -6.35 13.04 -9.60
C TRP A 182 -7.10 12.77 -10.90
N LEU A 183 -7.23 13.77 -11.79
CA LEU A 183 -7.83 13.59 -13.13
C LEU A 183 -7.07 12.52 -13.93
N LEU A 184 -5.73 12.54 -13.90
CA LEU A 184 -4.91 11.54 -14.58
C LEU A 184 -5.17 10.13 -14.03
N GLY A 185 -5.36 9.98 -12.70
CA GLY A 185 -5.72 8.71 -12.07
C GLY A 185 -7.11 8.20 -12.48
N MET A 186 -8.00 9.10 -12.91
CA MET A 186 -9.33 8.75 -13.40
C MET A 186 -9.37 8.36 -14.88
N VAL A 187 -8.34 8.69 -15.67
CA VAL A 187 -8.34 8.48 -17.13
C VAL A 187 -8.55 7.01 -17.49
N LEU A 188 -7.74 6.11 -16.94
CA LEU A 188 -7.83 4.68 -17.29
C LEU A 188 -9.14 4.03 -16.82
N PRO A 189 -9.62 4.25 -15.58
CA PRO A 189 -10.94 3.79 -15.15
C PRO A 189 -12.08 4.29 -16.03
N VAL A 190 -12.07 5.58 -16.41
CA VAL A 190 -13.11 6.17 -17.27
C VAL A 190 -13.04 5.59 -18.68
N LEU A 191 -11.84 5.44 -19.26
CA LEU A 191 -11.66 4.80 -20.56
C LEU A 191 -12.14 3.35 -20.55
N TYR A 192 -11.87 2.60 -19.48
CA TYR A 192 -12.37 1.23 -19.34
C TYR A 192 -13.90 1.19 -19.35
N LEU A 193 -14.56 2.08 -18.60
CA LEU A 193 -16.02 2.18 -18.53
C LEU A 193 -16.65 2.65 -19.84
N TRP A 194 -15.93 3.42 -20.63
CA TRP A 194 -16.44 3.94 -21.91
C TRP A 194 -16.24 2.93 -23.05
N LEU A 195 -15.10 2.25 -23.09
CA LEU A 195 -14.74 1.34 -24.19
C LEU A 195 -15.26 -0.08 -23.98
N HIS A 196 -15.53 -0.49 -22.74
CA HIS A 196 -15.92 -1.85 -22.35
C HIS A 196 -15.01 -2.93 -22.98
N PRO A 197 -13.68 -2.84 -22.84
CA PRO A 197 -12.74 -3.65 -23.64
C PRO A 197 -12.79 -5.14 -23.34
N ASP A 198 -13.35 -5.53 -22.18
CA ASP A 198 -13.59 -6.94 -21.81
C ASP A 198 -15.05 -7.37 -22.10
N GLY A 199 -15.86 -6.53 -22.76
CA GLY A 199 -17.25 -6.82 -23.09
C GLY A 199 -18.23 -6.78 -21.90
N VAL A 200 -17.81 -6.24 -20.75
CA VAL A 200 -18.63 -6.17 -19.53
C VAL A 200 -19.14 -4.74 -19.33
N LEU A 201 -20.47 -4.56 -19.38
CA LEU A 201 -21.12 -3.24 -19.24
C LEU A 201 -21.08 -2.71 -17.79
N HIS A 202 -21.24 -3.58 -16.81
CA HIS A 202 -21.24 -3.24 -15.39
C HIS A 202 -20.16 -4.04 -14.66
N PRO A 203 -18.89 -3.61 -14.78
CA PRO A 203 -17.79 -4.33 -14.16
C PRO A 203 -17.84 -4.17 -12.62
N ASP A 204 -17.61 -5.28 -11.95
CA ASP A 204 -17.55 -5.41 -10.51
C ASP A 204 -16.20 -5.96 -10.03
N ARG A 205 -16.08 -6.26 -8.74
CA ARG A 205 -14.85 -6.83 -8.16
C ARG A 205 -14.51 -8.24 -8.68
N TYR A 206 -15.49 -8.98 -9.22
CA TYR A 206 -15.31 -10.32 -9.76
C TYR A 206 -14.97 -10.32 -11.25
N THR A 207 -15.10 -9.17 -11.91
CA THR A 207 -14.70 -9.02 -13.32
C THR A 207 -13.21 -9.30 -13.46
N ASP A 208 -12.87 -10.31 -14.28
CA ASP A 208 -11.50 -10.83 -14.42
C ASP A 208 -11.01 -10.85 -15.88
N GLY A 209 -11.51 -9.95 -16.72
CA GLY A 209 -11.04 -9.75 -18.09
C GLY A 209 -9.59 -9.22 -18.14
N PHE A 210 -8.94 -9.37 -19.29
CA PHE A 210 -7.54 -8.97 -19.47
C PHE A 210 -7.29 -7.50 -19.13
N TRP A 211 -8.16 -6.60 -19.59
CA TRP A 211 -8.01 -5.16 -19.36
C TRP A 211 -8.37 -4.77 -17.93
N MET A 212 -9.35 -5.45 -17.31
CA MET A 212 -9.64 -5.26 -15.90
C MET A 212 -8.45 -5.69 -15.03
N ARG A 213 -7.83 -6.83 -15.34
CA ARG A 213 -6.61 -7.29 -14.66
C ARG A 213 -5.45 -6.34 -14.89
N ALA A 214 -5.32 -5.78 -16.09
CA ALA A 214 -4.31 -4.76 -16.39
C ALA A 214 -4.53 -3.52 -15.50
N LEU A 215 -5.75 -3.04 -15.39
CA LEU A 215 -6.10 -1.89 -14.53
C LEU A 215 -5.84 -2.18 -13.05
N LYS A 216 -6.29 -3.35 -12.55
CA LYS A 216 -6.17 -3.72 -11.13
C LYS A 216 -4.73 -3.97 -10.67
N PHE A 217 -3.91 -4.62 -11.48
CA PHE A 217 -2.73 -5.32 -10.97
C PHE A 217 -1.41 -4.88 -11.61
N THR A 218 -1.43 -4.10 -12.71
CA THR A 218 -0.18 -3.64 -13.30
C THR A 218 0.28 -2.29 -12.73
N PRO A 219 1.59 -2.01 -12.68
CA PRO A 219 2.10 -0.79 -12.04
C PRO A 219 1.65 0.55 -12.65
N PRO A 220 1.46 0.72 -14.00
CA PRO A 220 1.18 2.02 -14.60
C PRO A 220 -0.12 2.70 -14.13
N PRO A 221 -1.27 2.01 -13.97
CA PRO A 221 -2.50 2.64 -13.49
C PRO A 221 -2.38 3.29 -12.12
N HIS A 222 -1.50 2.77 -11.27
CA HIS A 222 -1.30 3.25 -9.90
C HIS A 222 -0.28 4.39 -9.78
N LEU A 223 0.44 4.71 -10.86
CA LEU A 223 1.46 5.76 -10.86
C LEU A 223 0.90 7.14 -10.47
N PRO A 224 -0.29 7.58 -10.95
CA PRO A 224 -0.87 8.85 -10.53
C PRO A 224 -1.07 8.95 -9.01
N SER A 225 -1.51 7.88 -8.34
CA SER A 225 -1.69 7.82 -6.89
C SER A 225 -0.38 8.01 -6.15
N PHE A 226 0.69 7.37 -6.62
CA PHE A 226 2.03 7.54 -6.05
C PHE A 226 2.57 8.96 -6.21
N LEU A 227 2.46 9.54 -7.41
CA LEU A 227 2.87 10.92 -7.69
C LEU A 227 2.05 11.93 -6.88
N PHE A 228 0.74 11.69 -6.75
CA PHE A 228 -0.14 12.48 -5.90
C PHE A 228 0.34 12.49 -4.44
N GLY A 229 0.72 11.33 -3.90
CA GLY A 229 1.32 11.23 -2.58
C GLY A 229 2.59 12.07 -2.42
N ILE A 230 3.46 12.09 -3.45
CA ILE A 230 4.67 12.93 -3.44
C ILE A 230 4.33 14.43 -3.34
N VAL A 231 3.37 14.89 -4.15
CA VAL A 231 2.93 16.30 -4.11
C VAL A 231 2.22 16.63 -2.80
N LEU A 232 1.45 15.68 -2.25
CA LEU A 232 0.76 15.82 -0.97
C LEU A 232 1.74 16.08 0.18
N ALA A 233 2.93 15.49 0.16
CA ALA A 233 3.97 15.77 1.15
C ALA A 233 4.49 17.21 1.09
N ASP A 234 4.52 17.83 -0.09
CA ASP A 234 4.87 19.25 -0.21
C ASP A 234 3.73 20.16 0.30
N VAL A 235 2.46 19.78 0.10
CA VAL A 235 1.30 20.46 0.72
C VAL A 235 1.35 20.35 2.24
N ASP A 236 1.59 19.14 2.77
CA ASP A 236 1.72 18.90 4.21
C ASP A 236 2.79 19.80 4.86
N ALA A 237 3.93 19.98 4.19
CA ALA A 237 5.02 20.82 4.67
C ALA A 237 4.65 22.31 4.81
N LYS A 238 3.58 22.76 4.15
CA LYS A 238 3.09 24.15 4.20
C LYS A 238 1.98 24.37 5.21
N LEU A 239 1.42 23.32 5.77
CA LEU A 239 0.36 23.39 6.74
C LEU A 239 0.93 23.35 8.17
N ALA A 240 0.45 24.20 9.06
CA ALA A 240 0.79 24.13 10.48
C ALA A 240 0.47 22.76 11.05
N ARG A 241 1.30 22.27 11.97
CA ARG A 241 1.10 20.94 12.59
C ARG A 241 -0.05 20.94 13.58
N ASP A 242 -0.26 22.04 14.26
CA ASP A 242 -1.28 22.20 15.30
C ASP A 242 -2.49 22.95 14.73
N GLY A 243 -3.65 22.70 15.33
CA GLY A 243 -4.86 23.48 15.05
C GLY A 243 -6.05 22.67 14.55
N TYR A 244 -7.21 23.27 14.69
CA TYR A 244 -8.51 22.69 14.34
C TYR A 244 -8.63 22.37 12.83
N LYS A 245 -7.92 23.10 11.95
CA LYS A 245 -7.93 22.86 10.51
C LYS A 245 -7.49 21.44 10.15
N ARG A 246 -6.45 20.94 10.83
CA ARG A 246 -6.01 19.53 10.65
C ARG A 246 -7.07 18.53 11.11
N LEU A 247 -7.75 18.83 12.24
CA LEU A 247 -8.84 17.99 12.70
C LEU A 247 -9.99 17.97 11.69
N LEU A 248 -10.38 19.12 11.15
CA LEU A 248 -11.44 19.22 10.15
C LEU A 248 -11.07 18.46 8.85
N LEU A 249 -9.82 18.57 8.38
CA LEU A 249 -9.35 17.79 7.22
C LEU A 249 -9.48 16.28 7.51
N GLY A 250 -9.03 15.83 8.67
CA GLY A 250 -9.12 14.42 9.05
C GLY A 250 -10.57 13.91 9.18
N LEU A 251 -11.43 14.67 9.84
CA LEU A 251 -12.85 14.36 9.95
C LEU A 251 -13.53 14.32 8.58
N GLY A 252 -13.29 15.35 7.74
CA GLY A 252 -13.84 15.41 6.39
C GLY A 252 -13.37 14.24 5.51
N GLY A 253 -12.08 13.87 5.62
CA GLY A 253 -11.54 12.70 4.91
C GLY A 253 -12.19 11.40 5.35
N VAL A 254 -12.29 11.16 6.65
CA VAL A 254 -12.92 9.93 7.21
C VAL A 254 -14.41 9.89 6.90
N ALA A 255 -15.14 10.99 7.10
CA ALA A 255 -16.57 11.05 6.81
C ALA A 255 -16.85 10.87 5.31
N GLY A 256 -16.06 11.53 4.45
CA GLY A 256 -16.17 11.37 3.00
C GLY A 256 -15.87 9.95 2.55
N LEU A 257 -14.82 9.31 3.10
CA LEU A 257 -14.52 7.90 2.82
C LEU A 257 -15.68 7.01 3.25
N TYR A 258 -16.19 7.17 4.48
CA TYR A 258 -17.34 6.39 4.93
C TYR A 258 -18.54 6.57 4.01
N THR A 259 -18.86 7.81 3.62
CA THR A 259 -19.99 8.10 2.72
C THR A 259 -19.82 7.43 1.36
N ILE A 260 -18.66 7.58 0.71
CA ILE A 260 -18.42 6.95 -0.61
C ILE A 260 -18.42 5.43 -0.50
N LEU A 261 -17.81 4.85 0.53
CA LEU A 261 -17.80 3.40 0.73
C LEU A 261 -19.20 2.87 1.07
N TYR A 262 -20.02 3.64 1.79
CA TYR A 262 -21.40 3.28 2.10
C TYR A 262 -22.26 3.15 0.82
N PHE A 263 -22.02 4.01 -0.15
CA PHE A 263 -22.66 3.96 -1.47
C PHE A 263 -21.79 3.21 -2.52
N GLY A 264 -20.83 2.39 -2.08
CA GLY A 264 -19.85 1.73 -2.94
C GLY A 264 -20.46 0.89 -4.06
N ASP A 265 -21.57 0.21 -3.77
CA ASP A 265 -22.30 -0.61 -4.77
C ASP A 265 -22.92 0.22 -5.92
N HIS A 266 -23.10 1.54 -5.71
CA HIS A 266 -23.57 2.47 -6.73
C HIS A 266 -22.43 3.16 -7.47
N MET A 267 -21.19 2.96 -7.04
CA MET A 267 -20.01 3.56 -7.65
C MET A 267 -19.38 2.60 -8.66
N PRO A 268 -18.91 3.11 -9.82
CA PRO A 268 -18.21 2.26 -10.77
C PRO A 268 -16.96 1.63 -10.17
N TYR A 269 -16.89 0.31 -10.12
CA TYR A 269 -15.81 -0.44 -9.48
C TYR A 269 -14.39 -0.02 -9.97
N PRO A 270 -14.14 0.17 -11.29
CA PRO A 270 -12.82 0.60 -11.76
C PRO A 270 -12.37 1.92 -11.15
N MET A 271 -13.30 2.89 -10.96
CA MET A 271 -13.01 4.18 -10.36
C MET A 271 -12.76 4.09 -8.84
N MET A 272 -13.48 3.19 -8.16
CA MET A 272 -13.26 2.90 -6.74
C MET A 272 -11.90 2.26 -6.49
N HIS A 273 -11.46 1.41 -7.42
CA HIS A 273 -10.15 0.75 -7.34
C HIS A 273 -9.01 1.75 -7.57
N ASP A 274 -9.17 2.66 -8.53
CA ASP A 274 -8.15 3.65 -8.91
C ASP A 274 -8.76 5.05 -9.09
N GLY A 275 -8.16 6.02 -8.43
CA GLY A 275 -8.37 7.44 -8.65
C GLY A 275 -9.44 8.09 -7.77
N LEU A 276 -10.67 7.56 -7.73
CA LEU A 276 -11.81 8.26 -7.11
C LEU A 276 -11.54 8.70 -5.66
N LEU A 277 -10.94 7.85 -4.85
CA LEU A 277 -10.75 8.09 -3.42
C LEU A 277 -9.49 8.90 -3.07
N MET A 278 -8.62 9.22 -4.04
CA MET A 278 -7.37 9.94 -3.78
C MET A 278 -7.54 11.24 -2.98
N PRO A 279 -8.52 12.13 -3.29
CA PRO A 279 -8.71 13.36 -2.51
C PRO A 279 -9.11 13.08 -1.05
N LEU A 280 -9.91 12.05 -0.81
CA LEU A 280 -10.36 11.70 0.54
C LEU A 280 -9.23 11.07 1.36
N PHE A 281 -8.40 10.22 0.75
CA PHE A 281 -7.16 9.73 1.35
C PHE A 281 -6.21 10.87 1.68
N ALA A 282 -6.10 11.87 0.81
CA ALA A 282 -5.28 13.05 1.07
C ALA A 282 -5.75 13.82 2.30
N LEU A 283 -7.06 14.08 2.42
CA LEU A 283 -7.63 14.76 3.57
C LEU A 283 -7.36 13.98 4.87
N ALA A 284 -7.54 12.66 4.86
CA ALA A 284 -7.25 11.80 6.00
C ALA A 284 -5.75 11.85 6.37
N ILE A 285 -4.84 11.73 5.40
CA ILE A 285 -3.39 11.79 5.62
C ILE A 285 -2.99 13.16 6.19
N LEU A 286 -3.45 14.27 5.59
CA LEU A 286 -3.16 15.62 6.07
C LEU A 286 -3.67 15.83 7.49
N GLY A 287 -4.86 15.35 7.79
CA GLY A 287 -5.44 15.42 9.14
C GLY A 287 -4.59 14.67 10.17
N LEU A 288 -4.22 13.43 9.86
CA LEU A 288 -3.46 12.55 10.74
C LEU A 288 -1.97 12.90 10.86
N ALA A 289 -1.40 13.59 9.87
CA ALA A 289 -0.06 14.13 9.95
C ALA A 289 0.05 15.31 10.94
N GLY A 290 -1.07 15.91 11.38
CA GLY A 290 -1.12 16.95 12.40
C GLY A 290 -1.14 16.42 13.83
N ARG A 291 -1.27 17.35 14.79
CA ARG A 291 -1.42 17.07 16.22
C ARG A 291 -2.85 17.42 16.63
N ASN A 292 -3.73 16.42 16.71
CA ASN A 292 -5.14 16.58 17.04
C ASN A 292 -5.67 15.29 17.70
N LEU A 293 -6.96 15.28 18.07
CA LEU A 293 -7.58 14.16 18.78
C LEU A 293 -7.54 12.85 17.95
N ILE A 294 -7.83 12.93 16.64
CA ILE A 294 -7.82 11.75 15.78
C ILE A 294 -6.40 11.21 15.65
N SER A 295 -5.39 12.09 15.48
CA SER A 295 -4.00 11.66 15.41
C SER A 295 -3.50 11.05 16.72
N ARG A 296 -4.03 11.44 17.88
CA ARG A 296 -3.75 10.77 19.15
C ARG A 296 -4.33 9.37 19.20
N PHE A 297 -5.58 9.19 18.74
CA PHE A 297 -6.22 7.89 18.67
C PHE A 297 -5.43 6.91 17.80
N PHE A 298 -5.16 7.26 16.54
CA PHE A 298 -4.38 6.39 15.64
C PHE A 298 -2.90 6.28 16.06
N GLY A 299 -2.37 7.25 16.79
CA GLY A 299 -1.02 7.24 17.39
C GLY A 299 -0.88 6.37 18.64
N PHE A 300 -1.95 5.71 19.11
CA PHE A 300 -1.91 4.80 20.25
C PHE A 300 -0.93 3.65 20.01
N ALA A 301 -0.10 3.36 21.01
CA ALA A 301 1.05 2.47 20.87
C ALA A 301 0.73 1.08 20.28
N PRO A 302 -0.34 0.37 20.67
CA PRO A 302 -0.74 -0.90 20.07
C PRO A 302 -1.04 -0.79 18.57
N PHE A 303 -1.75 0.28 18.13
CA PHE A 303 -2.04 0.50 16.71
C PHE A 303 -0.77 0.77 15.91
N VAL A 304 0.17 1.53 16.49
CA VAL A 304 1.48 1.81 15.88
C VAL A 304 2.29 0.52 15.78
N ALA A 305 2.29 -0.33 16.81
CA ALA A 305 2.99 -1.62 16.81
C ALA A 305 2.46 -2.53 15.69
N LEU A 306 1.14 -2.68 15.59
CA LEU A 306 0.50 -3.46 14.52
C LEU A 306 0.74 -2.83 13.14
N GLY A 307 0.69 -1.50 13.04
CA GLY A 307 0.98 -0.78 11.80
C GLY A 307 2.42 -0.95 11.30
N GLN A 308 3.38 -1.23 12.19
CA GLN A 308 4.74 -1.61 11.78
C GLN A 308 4.74 -3.00 11.12
N ALA A 309 3.90 -3.93 11.57
CA ALA A 309 3.76 -5.27 10.99
C ALA A 309 2.81 -5.31 9.78
N SER A 310 2.17 -4.19 9.40
CA SER A 310 1.16 -4.15 8.34
C SER A 310 1.64 -4.69 7.00
N TYR A 311 2.92 -4.54 6.67
CA TYR A 311 3.51 -5.11 5.46
C TYR A 311 3.55 -6.64 5.53
N CYS A 312 4.05 -7.19 6.64
CA CYS A 312 4.08 -8.65 6.85
C CYS A 312 2.67 -9.23 6.83
N LEU A 313 1.70 -8.57 7.49
CA LEU A 313 0.31 -8.99 7.47
C LEU A 313 -0.24 -9.00 6.04
N TYR A 314 -0.02 -7.93 5.28
CA TYR A 314 -0.50 -7.80 3.92
C TYR A 314 0.04 -8.89 2.98
N ILE A 315 1.34 -9.17 3.02
CA ILE A 315 1.95 -10.12 2.06
C ILE A 315 1.71 -11.58 2.42
N LEU A 316 1.40 -11.87 3.70
CA LEU A 316 1.25 -13.23 4.22
C LEU A 316 -0.21 -13.66 4.41
N HIS A 317 -1.20 -12.76 4.39
CA HIS A 317 -2.56 -13.11 4.83
C HIS A 317 -3.19 -14.27 4.03
N PHE A 318 -3.07 -14.30 2.70
CA PHE A 318 -3.55 -15.42 1.89
C PHE A 318 -2.81 -16.72 2.19
N ASN A 319 -1.49 -16.63 2.30
CA ASN A 319 -0.63 -17.79 2.47
C ASN A 319 -0.85 -18.46 3.83
N LEU A 320 -0.88 -17.66 4.89
CA LEU A 320 -1.13 -18.14 6.25
C LEU A 320 -2.58 -18.62 6.41
N TRP A 321 -3.55 -17.91 5.82
CA TRP A 321 -4.93 -18.36 5.83
C TRP A 321 -5.08 -19.75 5.20
N ASN A 322 -4.55 -19.93 4.00
CA ASN A 322 -4.57 -21.22 3.33
C ASN A 322 -3.82 -22.30 4.13
N LEU A 323 -2.67 -21.97 4.70
CA LEU A 323 -1.91 -22.91 5.52
C LEU A 323 -2.69 -23.34 6.77
N ILE A 324 -3.35 -22.43 7.47
CA ILE A 324 -4.15 -22.71 8.66
C ILE A 324 -5.29 -23.67 8.31
N HIS A 325 -6.04 -23.38 7.22
CA HIS A 325 -7.22 -24.15 6.85
C HIS A 325 -6.89 -25.48 6.12
N SER A 326 -5.84 -25.51 5.31
CA SER A 326 -5.45 -26.74 4.60
C SER A 326 -4.70 -27.76 5.46
N SER A 327 -4.11 -27.33 6.57
CA SER A 327 -3.35 -28.22 7.48
C SER A 327 -4.23 -29.07 8.41
N GLY A 328 -5.52 -28.76 8.50
CA GLY A 328 -6.42 -29.33 9.51
C GLY A 328 -6.04 -28.91 10.93
N LEU A 329 -5.31 -27.81 11.10
CA LEU A 329 -4.83 -27.34 12.42
C LEU A 329 -5.99 -27.02 13.36
N LEU A 330 -7.03 -26.35 12.86
CA LEU A 330 -8.18 -25.91 13.66
C LEU A 330 -9.02 -27.10 14.13
N GLU A 331 -9.21 -28.08 13.27
CA GLU A 331 -9.93 -29.33 13.58
C GLU A 331 -9.17 -30.15 14.62
N LYS A 332 -7.86 -30.38 14.39
CA LYS A 332 -6.99 -31.16 15.29
C LYS A 332 -6.85 -30.56 16.68
N THR A 333 -6.94 -29.23 16.79
CA THR A 333 -6.84 -28.50 18.07
C THR A 333 -8.20 -28.21 18.70
N GLY A 334 -9.33 -28.53 18.04
CA GLY A 334 -10.67 -28.21 18.50
C GLY A 334 -11.02 -26.71 18.43
N LEU A 335 -10.20 -25.90 17.75
CA LEU A 335 -10.37 -24.45 17.65
C LEU A 335 -11.25 -24.01 16.48
N ILE A 336 -11.74 -24.94 15.67
CA ILE A 336 -12.58 -24.65 14.49
C ILE A 336 -13.84 -23.84 14.84
N GLN A 337 -14.41 -24.03 16.03
CA GLN A 337 -15.58 -23.29 16.49
C GLN A 337 -15.29 -21.79 16.74
N LEU A 338 -14.04 -21.41 16.90
CA LEU A 338 -13.59 -20.01 17.08
C LEU A 338 -13.18 -19.35 15.77
N ASP A 339 -13.24 -20.07 14.65
CA ASP A 339 -12.98 -19.49 13.33
C ASP A 339 -14.13 -18.53 12.95
N PRO A 340 -13.82 -17.37 12.30
CA PRO A 340 -12.50 -16.93 11.81
C PRO A 340 -11.67 -16.11 12.81
N TRP A 341 -12.14 -15.89 14.03
CA TRP A 341 -11.47 -15.02 14.99
C TRP A 341 -10.10 -15.55 15.41
N ILE A 342 -9.99 -16.86 15.59
CA ILE A 342 -8.71 -17.51 15.91
C ILE A 342 -7.75 -17.41 14.72
N SER A 343 -8.24 -17.53 13.48
CA SER A 343 -7.44 -17.38 12.27
C SER A 343 -6.91 -15.93 12.15
N TYR A 344 -7.71 -14.91 12.45
CA TYR A 344 -7.24 -13.52 12.46
C TYR A 344 -6.14 -13.30 13.50
N LEU A 345 -6.29 -13.89 14.70
CA LEU A 345 -5.26 -13.81 15.74
C LEU A 345 -3.96 -14.47 15.28
N LEU A 346 -4.05 -15.65 14.64
CA LEU A 346 -2.89 -16.36 14.08
C LEU A 346 -2.23 -15.57 12.94
N LEU A 347 -3.00 -14.93 12.05
CA LEU A 347 -2.49 -14.05 10.99
C LEU A 347 -1.71 -12.87 11.58
N ILE A 348 -2.29 -12.19 12.57
CA ILE A 348 -1.66 -11.04 13.24
C ILE A 348 -0.38 -11.48 13.95
N THR A 349 -0.44 -12.59 14.68
CA THR A 349 0.72 -13.14 15.40
C THR A 349 1.82 -13.53 14.42
N GLY A 350 1.49 -14.26 13.35
CA GLY A 350 2.42 -14.63 12.29
C GLY A 350 3.07 -13.42 11.62
N ALA A 351 2.30 -12.36 11.37
CA ALA A 351 2.82 -11.12 10.81
C ALA A 351 3.80 -10.40 11.75
N VAL A 352 3.48 -10.34 13.05
CA VAL A 352 4.34 -9.73 14.07
C VAL A 352 5.62 -10.55 14.24
N LEU A 353 5.53 -11.88 14.30
CA LEU A 353 6.70 -12.76 14.37
C LEU A 353 7.59 -12.59 13.13
N THR A 354 7.02 -12.56 11.93
CA THR A 354 7.77 -12.34 10.70
C THR A 354 8.48 -10.97 10.71
N MET A 355 7.81 -9.92 11.17
CA MET A 355 8.45 -8.60 11.32
C MET A 355 9.64 -8.64 12.27
N VAL A 356 9.51 -9.32 13.42
CA VAL A 356 10.56 -9.34 14.45
C VAL A 356 11.71 -10.26 14.08
N LEU A 357 11.41 -11.44 13.53
CA LEU A 357 12.40 -12.50 13.30
C LEU A 357 13.04 -12.45 11.91
N ILE A 358 12.38 -11.84 10.92
CA ILE A 358 12.84 -11.80 9.53
C ILE A 358 13.09 -10.36 9.07
N GLU A 359 12.05 -9.51 9.08
CA GLU A 359 12.16 -8.16 8.50
C GLU A 359 13.24 -7.33 9.20
N ARG A 360 13.15 -7.17 10.51
CA ARG A 360 14.07 -6.32 11.27
C ARG A 360 15.52 -6.82 11.26
N PRO A 361 15.81 -8.11 11.46
CA PRO A 361 17.18 -8.63 11.38
C PRO A 361 17.78 -8.48 9.98
N ALA A 362 17.03 -8.84 8.93
CA ALA A 362 17.48 -8.73 7.55
C ALA A 362 17.79 -7.27 7.17
N GLN A 363 16.94 -6.31 7.56
CA GLN A 363 17.20 -4.89 7.34
C GLN A 363 18.48 -4.40 8.04
N ARG A 364 18.73 -4.85 9.27
CA ARG A 364 19.94 -4.49 10.01
C ARG A 364 21.20 -5.04 9.33
N TRP A 365 21.16 -6.31 8.97
CA TRP A 365 22.27 -7.00 8.31
C TRP A 365 22.61 -6.39 6.96
N ILE A 366 21.63 -6.20 6.06
CA ILE A 366 21.88 -5.59 4.74
C ILE A 366 22.42 -4.17 4.85
N ARG A 367 21.98 -3.39 5.85
CA ARG A 367 22.48 -2.04 6.09
C ARG A 367 23.90 -2.02 6.63
N SER A 368 24.29 -3.00 7.46
CA SER A 368 25.66 -3.07 7.99
C SER A 368 26.71 -3.40 6.92
N ILE A 369 26.33 -4.12 5.86
CA ILE A 369 27.22 -4.42 4.73
C ILE A 369 27.44 -3.21 3.81
N ASN A 370 26.52 -2.24 3.81
CA ASN A 370 26.55 -1.09 2.91
C ASN A 370 26.95 0.22 3.61
N GLN A 371 27.42 0.17 4.84
CA GLN A 371 28.08 1.28 5.56
C GLN A 371 29.59 1.16 5.44
#